data_40b9975fff10bddbfba3cdb867e30444
#
_entry.id   40b9975fff10bddbfba3cdb867e30444
#
_cell.length_a   1.000
_cell.length_b   1.000
_cell.length_c   1.000
_cell.angle_alpha   90.00
_cell.angle_beta   90.00
_cell.angle_gamma   90.00
#
_symmetry.space_group_name_H-M   'P 1'
#
loop_
_entity.id
_entity.type
_entity.pdbx_description
1 polymer ?
#
loop_
_entity_poly.entity_id
_entity_poly.type
_entity_poly.pdbx_seq_one_letter_code
_entity_poly.pdbx_strand_id
1 'polypeptide(L)'
;IYCLSRKKVEEIAQLLQVNGISSLPYHAGLDPNTRAKHQDMFLMEEADVIVATIAFGMGIDKPDVRFVIHHDIPKSLESYYQETGRAGRDGGEGHCLAFYSYKDIEKLENFLHGKPIAEQEIGQQLLHEVAAYSETSINRRKFLLHYFGEEYDEVNGPGANMCDNSQNPKEKIEGKKYVQLALECVKSIQGKHKVKYFTHLLTGKKTGEITTYKGIDSPFFNKGAEEDEHFWHAVFRQIVVLGFVKKEIETYGTLVLTEKGEKFISSPYAF
;
A
#
# COMPACT_ATOMS: atom_id res chain seq x y z
N ILE A 1 -8.77 15.53 -3.65
CA ILE A 1 -8.62 14.11 -4.03
C ILE A 1 -7.31 13.94 -4.78
N TYR A 2 -6.45 13.01 -4.34
CA TYR A 2 -5.16 12.74 -4.97
C TYR A 2 -5.24 11.54 -5.92
N CYS A 3 -4.65 11.69 -7.12
CA CYS A 3 -4.55 10.65 -8.15
C CYS A 3 -3.12 10.56 -8.69
N LEU A 4 -2.74 9.38 -9.15
CA LEU A 4 -1.39 9.13 -9.69
C LEU A 4 -1.17 9.72 -11.09
N SER A 5 -2.21 9.80 -11.91
CA SER A 5 -2.10 10.25 -13.30
C SER A 5 -2.97 11.45 -13.62
N ARG A 6 -2.49 12.30 -14.55
CA ARG A 6 -3.23 13.47 -15.06
C ARG A 6 -4.58 13.06 -15.66
N LYS A 7 -4.61 11.99 -16.44
CA LYS A 7 -5.83 11.44 -17.03
C LYS A 7 -6.86 11.09 -15.97
N LYS A 8 -6.44 10.42 -14.87
CA LYS A 8 -7.34 10.06 -13.79
C LYS A 8 -7.87 11.30 -13.04
N VAL A 9 -7.05 12.32 -12.87
CA VAL A 9 -7.47 13.62 -12.31
C VAL A 9 -8.62 14.22 -13.12
N GLU A 10 -8.49 14.27 -14.43
CA GLU A 10 -9.54 14.83 -15.31
C GLU A 10 -10.80 13.96 -15.30
N GLU A 11 -10.67 12.63 -15.39
CA GLU A 11 -11.80 11.69 -15.34
C GLU A 11 -12.60 11.83 -14.03
N ILE A 12 -11.93 11.92 -12.88
CA ILE A 12 -12.61 12.03 -11.58
C ILE A 12 -13.21 13.42 -11.40
N ALA A 13 -12.52 14.48 -11.78
CA ALA A 13 -13.11 15.82 -11.75
C ALA A 13 -14.38 15.89 -12.60
N GLN A 14 -14.37 15.36 -13.82
CA GLN A 14 -15.54 15.29 -14.66
C GLN A 14 -16.65 14.42 -14.05
N LEU A 15 -16.31 13.26 -13.47
CA LEU A 15 -17.29 12.39 -12.80
C LEU A 15 -18.00 13.12 -11.67
N LEU A 16 -17.29 13.88 -10.86
CA LEU A 16 -17.86 14.66 -9.77
C LEU A 16 -18.78 15.77 -10.31
N GLN A 17 -18.34 16.50 -11.34
CA GLN A 17 -19.12 17.57 -11.97
C GLN A 17 -20.46 17.06 -12.52
N VAL A 18 -20.47 15.93 -13.24
CA VAL A 18 -21.72 15.36 -13.79
C VAL A 18 -22.66 14.84 -12.70
N ASN A 19 -22.14 14.62 -11.48
CA ASN A 19 -22.94 14.29 -10.30
C ASN A 19 -23.25 15.51 -9.40
N GLY A 20 -23.04 16.74 -9.90
CA GLY A 20 -23.44 17.96 -9.22
C GLY A 20 -22.47 18.45 -8.14
N ILE A 21 -21.26 17.91 -8.08
CA ILE A 21 -20.22 18.35 -7.14
C ILE A 21 -19.28 19.31 -7.88
N SER A 22 -19.15 20.55 -7.36
CA SER A 22 -18.24 21.55 -7.90
C SER A 22 -16.79 21.12 -7.70
N SER A 23 -16.13 20.68 -8.78
CA SER A 23 -14.79 20.12 -8.73
C SER A 23 -13.90 20.62 -9.85
N LEU A 24 -12.61 20.77 -9.59
CA LEU A 24 -11.62 21.27 -10.53
C LEU A 24 -10.42 20.33 -10.62
N PRO A 25 -9.90 20.06 -11.83
CA PRO A 25 -8.66 19.31 -12.00
C PRO A 25 -7.44 20.21 -11.71
N TYR A 26 -6.38 19.61 -11.14
CA TYR A 26 -5.11 20.29 -10.88
C TYR A 26 -3.92 19.38 -11.11
N HIS A 27 -3.12 19.66 -12.13
CA HIS A 27 -1.90 18.90 -12.42
C HIS A 27 -0.91 19.72 -13.28
N ALA A 28 0.34 19.32 -13.31
CA ALA A 28 1.40 20.04 -14.02
C ALA A 28 1.23 20.08 -15.55
N GLY A 29 0.28 19.35 -16.12
CA GLY A 29 -0.05 19.39 -17.55
C GLY A 29 -1.04 20.50 -17.94
N LEU A 30 -1.69 21.14 -16.97
CA LEU A 30 -2.52 22.32 -17.22
C LEU A 30 -1.61 23.53 -17.50
N ASP A 31 -2.10 24.46 -18.33
CA ASP A 31 -1.41 25.72 -18.50
C ASP A 31 -1.32 26.49 -17.16
N PRO A 32 -0.28 27.33 -16.96
CA PRO A 32 -0.05 28.00 -15.68
C PRO A 32 -1.22 28.89 -15.23
N ASN A 33 -1.91 29.56 -16.14
CA ASN A 33 -3.01 30.47 -15.81
C ASN A 33 -4.24 29.68 -15.34
N THR A 34 -4.61 28.61 -16.07
CA THR A 34 -5.70 27.70 -15.66
C THR A 34 -5.40 27.08 -14.31
N ARG A 35 -4.17 26.66 -14.08
CA ARG A 35 -3.76 26.06 -12.81
C ARG A 35 -3.86 27.06 -11.66
N ALA A 36 -3.38 28.28 -11.84
CA ALA A 36 -3.51 29.35 -10.84
C ALA A 36 -4.99 29.67 -10.57
N LYS A 37 -5.80 29.83 -11.63
CA LYS A 37 -7.24 30.07 -11.50
C LYS A 37 -7.96 28.96 -10.72
N HIS A 38 -7.70 27.69 -11.01
CA HIS A 38 -8.31 26.56 -10.29
C HIS A 38 -7.91 26.56 -8.82
N GLN A 39 -6.67 26.90 -8.53
CA GLN A 39 -6.20 27.04 -7.15
C GLN A 39 -6.94 28.17 -6.41
N ASP A 40 -7.04 29.34 -7.03
CA ASP A 40 -7.73 30.51 -6.44
C ASP A 40 -9.21 30.22 -6.20
N MET A 41 -9.90 29.62 -7.18
CA MET A 41 -11.31 29.22 -7.04
C MET A 41 -11.52 28.23 -5.86
N PHE A 42 -10.61 27.28 -5.68
CA PHE A 42 -10.68 26.38 -4.52
C PHE A 42 -10.40 27.10 -3.19
N LEU A 43 -9.43 28.00 -3.15
CA LEU A 43 -9.11 28.79 -1.94
C LEU A 43 -10.26 29.73 -1.55
N MET A 44 -10.96 30.27 -2.54
CA MET A 44 -12.10 31.20 -2.35
C MET A 44 -13.45 30.49 -2.23
N GLU A 45 -13.47 29.16 -2.12
CA GLU A 45 -14.68 28.33 -1.94
C GLU A 45 -15.67 28.41 -3.14
N GLU A 46 -15.17 28.79 -4.31
CA GLU A 46 -15.92 28.73 -5.57
C GLU A 46 -15.99 27.31 -6.14
N ALA A 47 -15.15 26.41 -5.63
CA ALA A 47 -15.16 24.99 -5.91
C ALA A 47 -15.03 24.19 -4.61
N ASP A 48 -15.85 23.14 -4.48
CA ASP A 48 -15.89 22.29 -3.29
C ASP A 48 -14.70 21.31 -3.24
N VAL A 49 -14.26 20.85 -4.43
CA VAL A 49 -13.28 19.78 -4.55
C VAL A 49 -12.20 20.14 -5.55
N ILE A 50 -10.94 19.91 -5.14
CA ILE A 50 -9.84 19.85 -6.09
C ILE A 50 -9.41 18.41 -6.29
N VAL A 51 -9.32 17.96 -7.53
CA VAL A 51 -8.80 16.64 -7.90
C VAL A 51 -7.42 16.85 -8.49
N ALA A 52 -6.39 16.26 -7.89
CA ALA A 52 -5.02 16.64 -8.20
C ALA A 52 -4.05 15.45 -8.23
N THR A 53 -2.94 15.66 -8.95
CA THR A 53 -1.71 14.91 -8.71
C THR A 53 -0.93 15.53 -7.53
N ILE A 54 0.22 14.95 -7.18
CA ILE A 54 1.16 15.54 -6.20
C ILE A 54 1.58 16.99 -6.52
N ALA A 55 1.25 17.51 -7.70
CA ALA A 55 1.48 18.91 -8.05
C ALA A 55 0.68 19.89 -7.20
N PHE A 56 -0.44 19.45 -6.61
CA PHE A 56 -1.19 20.20 -5.60
C PHE A 56 -0.57 19.94 -4.23
N GLY A 57 0.47 20.69 -3.92
CA GLY A 57 1.33 20.38 -2.79
C GLY A 57 1.85 21.61 -2.06
N MET A 58 3.14 21.83 -2.09
CA MET A 58 3.80 22.91 -1.36
C MET A 58 3.20 24.29 -1.72
N GLY A 59 3.01 25.12 -0.69
CA GLY A 59 2.52 26.49 -0.86
C GLY A 59 0.99 26.64 -0.91
N ILE A 60 0.21 25.57 -0.80
CA ILE A 60 -1.24 25.65 -0.72
C ILE A 60 -1.65 25.53 0.75
N ASP A 61 -2.19 26.65 1.27
CA ASP A 61 -2.68 26.74 2.63
C ASP A 61 -4.18 27.09 2.64
N LYS A 62 -5.01 26.04 2.70
CA LYS A 62 -6.45 26.14 2.96
C LYS A 62 -6.69 25.47 4.31
N PRO A 63 -7.09 26.23 5.34
CA PRO A 63 -7.15 25.70 6.71
C PRO A 63 -8.30 24.73 6.94
N ASP A 64 -9.40 24.91 6.25
CA ASP A 64 -10.69 24.24 6.45
C ASP A 64 -10.94 23.04 5.53
N VAL A 65 -9.91 22.37 5.06
CA VAL A 65 -10.04 21.13 4.30
C VAL A 65 -10.65 20.04 5.18
N ARG A 66 -11.82 19.52 4.81
CA ARG A 66 -12.54 18.47 5.57
C ARG A 66 -12.23 17.07 5.12
N PHE A 67 -11.85 16.88 3.85
CA PHE A 67 -11.58 15.56 3.30
C PHE A 67 -10.27 15.56 2.51
N VAL A 68 -9.42 14.57 2.78
CA VAL A 68 -8.31 14.22 1.92
C VAL A 68 -8.52 12.77 1.46
N ILE A 69 -8.72 12.58 0.17
CA ILE A 69 -9.01 11.27 -0.42
C ILE A 69 -7.88 10.89 -1.37
N HIS A 70 -7.26 9.75 -1.13
CA HIS A 70 -6.32 9.14 -2.06
C HIS A 70 -7.08 8.12 -2.91
N HIS A 71 -7.32 8.48 -4.18
CA HIS A 71 -7.85 7.54 -5.17
C HIS A 71 -6.82 6.47 -5.51
N ASP A 72 -5.56 6.86 -5.57
CA ASP A 72 -4.41 5.98 -5.71
C ASP A 72 -3.50 6.17 -4.51
N ILE A 73 -2.96 5.07 -3.96
CA ILE A 73 -2.04 5.13 -2.82
C ILE A 73 -0.74 5.88 -3.21
N PRO A 74 -0.21 6.77 -2.37
CA PRO A 74 1.04 7.47 -2.64
C PRO A 74 2.25 6.54 -2.59
N LYS A 75 3.39 7.03 -3.08
CA LYS A 75 4.62 6.24 -3.21
C LYS A 75 5.40 6.07 -1.91
N SER A 76 5.05 6.83 -0.87
CA SER A 76 5.72 6.78 0.43
C SER A 76 4.79 7.28 1.55
N LEU A 77 5.10 6.91 2.79
CA LEU A 77 4.37 7.39 3.96
C LEU A 77 4.57 8.89 4.21
N GLU A 78 5.73 9.43 3.85
CA GLU A 78 5.98 10.87 3.95
C GLU A 78 5.06 11.65 3.02
N SER A 79 4.88 11.19 1.78
CA SER A 79 3.92 11.79 0.85
C SER A 79 2.50 11.68 1.39
N TYR A 80 2.10 10.52 1.89
CA TYR A 80 0.80 10.32 2.51
C TYR A 80 0.58 11.28 3.69
N TYR A 81 1.56 11.38 4.59
CA TYR A 81 1.49 12.27 5.75
C TYR A 81 1.40 13.74 5.35
N GLN A 82 2.21 14.18 4.39
CA GLN A 82 2.20 15.54 3.88
C GLN A 82 0.84 15.91 3.24
N GLU A 83 0.24 14.97 2.51
CA GLU A 83 -1.03 15.16 1.82
C GLU A 83 -2.20 15.11 2.79
N THR A 84 -2.24 14.16 3.71
CA THR A 84 -3.27 14.07 4.76
C THR A 84 -3.18 15.19 5.78
N GLY A 85 -1.99 15.69 6.07
CA GLY A 85 -1.75 16.84 6.94
C GLY A 85 -2.33 18.18 6.45
N ARG A 86 -3.05 18.18 5.31
CA ARG A 86 -3.84 19.34 4.86
C ARG A 86 -5.21 19.39 5.47
N ALA A 87 -5.73 18.27 5.99
CA ALA A 87 -7.04 18.22 6.60
C ALA A 87 -7.03 18.84 8.01
N GLY A 88 -8.03 19.68 8.32
CA GLY A 88 -8.29 20.18 9.67
C GLY A 88 -7.23 21.11 10.24
N ARG A 89 -6.53 21.91 9.45
CA ARG A 89 -5.51 22.85 9.92
C ARG A 89 -6.07 23.97 10.80
N ASP A 90 -7.36 24.24 10.69
CA ASP A 90 -8.10 25.18 11.55
C ASP A 90 -8.46 24.58 12.92
N GLY A 91 -8.04 23.34 13.20
CA GLY A 91 -8.41 22.60 14.41
C GLY A 91 -9.76 21.88 14.30
N GLY A 92 -10.47 22.02 13.19
CA GLY A 92 -11.68 21.28 12.90
C GLY A 92 -11.39 19.81 12.52
N GLU A 93 -12.43 18.98 12.57
CA GLU A 93 -12.30 17.56 12.17
C GLU A 93 -12.02 17.41 10.68
N GLY A 94 -11.07 16.54 10.34
CA GLY A 94 -10.70 16.22 8.98
C GLY A 94 -10.69 14.72 8.76
N HIS A 95 -11.28 14.26 7.65
CA HIS A 95 -11.35 12.85 7.28
C HIS A 95 -10.35 12.51 6.19
N CYS A 96 -9.53 11.49 6.43
CA CYS A 96 -8.57 10.96 5.47
C CYS A 96 -8.99 9.56 5.02
N LEU A 97 -9.21 9.39 3.71
CA LEU A 97 -9.60 8.13 3.10
C LEU A 97 -8.58 7.75 2.04
N ALA A 98 -8.14 6.50 2.04
CA ALA A 98 -7.31 5.96 0.97
C ALA A 98 -7.93 4.69 0.40
N PHE A 99 -8.12 4.65 -0.92
CA PHE A 99 -8.41 3.41 -1.63
C PHE A 99 -7.12 2.65 -1.82
N TYR A 100 -7.11 1.39 -1.42
CA TYR A 100 -5.92 0.55 -1.47
C TYR A 100 -6.24 -0.82 -2.02
N SER A 101 -5.39 -1.27 -2.91
CA SER A 101 -5.29 -2.64 -3.37
C SER A 101 -3.81 -2.98 -3.51
N TYR A 102 -3.42 -4.21 -3.16
CA TYR A 102 -2.03 -4.63 -3.36
C TYR A 102 -1.56 -4.53 -4.83
N LYS A 103 -2.51 -4.60 -5.78
CA LYS A 103 -2.23 -4.35 -7.20
C LYS A 103 -1.72 -2.93 -7.47
N ASP A 104 -2.01 -1.97 -6.61
CA ASP A 104 -1.51 -0.61 -6.75
C ASP A 104 -0.02 -0.54 -6.38
N ILE A 105 0.40 -1.30 -5.37
CA ILE A 105 1.82 -1.49 -5.06
C ILE A 105 2.55 -2.13 -6.26
N GLU A 106 2.00 -3.19 -6.86
CA GLU A 106 2.59 -3.84 -8.05
C GLU A 106 2.71 -2.88 -9.25
N LYS A 107 1.73 -2.00 -9.45
CA LYS A 107 1.84 -0.93 -10.48
C LYS A 107 2.96 0.05 -10.16
N LEU A 108 3.09 0.46 -8.90
CA LEU A 108 4.14 1.39 -8.46
C LEU A 108 5.53 0.75 -8.53
N GLU A 109 5.67 -0.53 -8.20
CA GLU A 109 6.90 -1.32 -8.41
C GLU A 109 7.35 -1.28 -9.89
N ASN A 110 6.41 -1.35 -10.84
CA ASN A 110 6.73 -1.27 -12.26
C ASN A 110 7.39 0.07 -12.68
N PHE A 111 7.13 1.17 -11.97
CA PHE A 111 7.81 2.44 -12.23
C PHE A 111 9.26 2.48 -11.73
N LEU A 112 9.70 1.48 -10.98
CA LEU A 112 11.09 1.34 -10.53
C LEU A 112 11.95 0.63 -11.55
N HIS A 113 11.37 -0.12 -12.49
CA HIS A 113 12.13 -0.81 -13.53
C HIS A 113 12.95 0.17 -14.39
N GLY A 114 14.20 -0.21 -14.67
CA GLY A 114 15.12 0.59 -15.48
C GLY A 114 15.78 1.77 -14.77
N LYS A 115 15.48 1.99 -13.48
CA LYS A 115 16.20 2.98 -12.67
C LYS A 115 17.53 2.44 -12.15
N PRO A 116 18.46 3.29 -11.69
CA PRO A 116 19.65 2.85 -10.97
C PRO A 116 19.29 1.95 -9.77
N ILE A 117 20.10 0.94 -9.47
CA ILE A 117 19.84 -0.06 -8.43
C ILE A 117 19.54 0.61 -7.08
N ALA A 118 20.33 1.61 -6.68
CA ALA A 118 20.11 2.34 -5.43
C ALA A 118 18.73 3.03 -5.37
N GLU A 119 18.24 3.59 -6.49
CA GLU A 119 16.90 4.18 -6.55
C GLU A 119 15.80 3.12 -6.51
N GLN A 120 16.05 1.94 -7.10
CA GLN A 120 15.11 0.81 -7.01
C GLN A 120 14.97 0.33 -5.57
N GLU A 121 16.08 0.15 -4.86
CA GLU A 121 16.09 -0.30 -3.46
C GLU A 121 15.37 0.69 -2.53
N ILE A 122 15.67 1.98 -2.65
CA ILE A 122 14.98 3.03 -1.89
C ILE A 122 13.48 3.05 -2.23
N GLY A 123 13.14 3.06 -3.52
CA GLY A 123 11.74 3.08 -3.95
C GLY A 123 10.97 1.85 -3.48
N GLN A 124 11.58 0.68 -3.49
CA GLN A 124 10.99 -0.56 -3.01
C GLN A 124 10.76 -0.51 -1.50
N GLN A 125 11.73 0.01 -0.74
CA GLN A 125 11.58 0.19 0.71
C GLN A 125 10.39 1.11 1.04
N LEU A 126 10.27 2.25 0.38
CA LEU A 126 9.17 3.18 0.58
C LEU A 126 7.80 2.56 0.24
N LEU A 127 7.71 1.81 -0.86
CA LEU A 127 6.47 1.10 -1.23
C LEU A 127 6.13 0.01 -0.21
N HIS A 128 7.13 -0.67 0.34
CA HIS A 128 6.96 -1.68 1.38
C HIS A 128 6.35 -1.07 2.66
N GLU A 129 6.82 0.09 3.07
CA GLU A 129 6.30 0.83 4.22
C GLU A 129 4.85 1.28 4.02
N VAL A 130 4.52 1.77 2.83
CA VAL A 130 3.13 2.12 2.48
C VAL A 130 2.23 0.88 2.49
N ALA A 131 2.68 -0.25 1.96
CA ALA A 131 1.93 -1.50 2.00
C ALA A 131 1.72 -1.97 3.46
N ALA A 132 2.76 -1.91 4.30
CA ALA A 132 2.68 -2.25 5.71
C ALA A 132 1.67 -1.38 6.45
N TYR A 133 1.67 -0.07 6.22
CA TYR A 133 0.68 0.86 6.76
C TYR A 133 -0.73 0.54 6.29
N SER A 134 -0.90 0.26 5.00
CA SER A 134 -2.22 0.01 4.40
C SER A 134 -2.83 -1.30 4.91
N GLU A 135 -2.02 -2.31 5.19
CA GLU A 135 -2.46 -3.64 5.61
C GLU A 135 -2.41 -3.88 7.12
N THR A 136 -1.89 -2.93 7.89
CA THR A 136 -1.82 -3.08 9.35
C THR A 136 -3.21 -3.22 9.99
N SER A 137 -3.28 -4.00 11.07
CA SER A 137 -4.46 -4.11 11.95
C SER A 137 -4.35 -3.26 13.21
N ILE A 138 -3.21 -2.60 13.44
CA ILE A 138 -3.02 -1.71 14.59
C ILE A 138 -3.60 -0.31 14.29
N ASN A 139 -3.73 0.51 15.33
CA ASN A 139 -4.18 1.90 15.19
C ASN A 139 -3.31 2.64 14.16
N ARG A 140 -3.94 3.25 13.13
CA ARG A 140 -3.23 3.90 12.02
C ARG A 140 -2.39 5.09 12.45
N ARG A 141 -2.86 5.85 13.44
CA ARG A 141 -2.11 6.98 13.98
C ARG A 141 -0.87 6.50 14.74
N LYS A 142 -1.00 5.44 15.53
CA LYS A 142 0.15 4.80 16.20
C LYS A 142 1.20 4.34 15.19
N PHE A 143 0.78 3.68 14.12
CA PHE A 143 1.71 3.23 13.08
C PHE A 143 2.45 4.41 12.45
N LEU A 144 1.71 5.44 12.05
CA LEU A 144 2.26 6.60 11.35
C LEU A 144 3.18 7.42 12.26
N LEU A 145 2.78 7.70 13.51
CA LEU A 145 3.61 8.45 14.46
C LEU A 145 4.88 7.67 14.82
N HIS A 146 4.76 6.36 15.04
CA HIS A 146 5.93 5.49 15.27
C HIS A 146 6.91 5.51 14.09
N TYR A 147 6.42 5.54 12.86
CA TYR A 147 7.25 5.70 11.66
C TYR A 147 8.09 6.97 11.70
N PHE A 148 7.53 8.07 12.21
CA PHE A 148 8.25 9.34 12.40
C PHE A 148 9.00 9.44 13.73
N GLY A 149 9.11 8.38 14.51
CA GLY A 149 9.86 8.33 15.76
C GLY A 149 9.10 8.86 16.98
N GLU A 150 7.77 9.01 16.88
CA GLU A 150 6.92 9.47 17.97
C GLU A 150 6.18 8.31 18.64
N GLU A 151 6.04 8.39 19.97
CA GLU A 151 5.19 7.46 20.72
C GLU A 151 3.75 7.96 20.75
N TYR A 152 2.78 7.06 20.69
CA TYR A 152 1.37 7.38 20.72
C TYR A 152 0.57 6.37 21.57
N ASP A 153 -0.22 6.89 22.49
CA ASP A 153 -1.18 6.10 23.28
C ASP A 153 -2.43 5.83 22.42
N GLU A 154 -2.54 4.61 21.91
CA GLU A 154 -3.65 4.19 21.06
C GLU A 154 -4.98 3.99 21.81
N VAL A 155 -4.97 4.08 23.15
CA VAL A 155 -6.17 3.93 24.00
C VAL A 155 -6.72 5.29 24.43
N ASN A 156 -5.86 6.16 24.98
CA ASN A 156 -6.27 7.43 25.58
C ASN A 156 -5.75 8.66 24.84
N GLY A 157 -4.91 8.47 23.82
CA GLY A 157 -4.35 9.58 23.05
C GLY A 157 -5.40 10.34 22.23
N PRO A 158 -5.11 11.58 21.83
CA PRO A 158 -6.04 12.39 21.02
C PRO A 158 -6.42 11.67 19.71
N GLY A 159 -7.71 11.40 19.51
CA GLY A 159 -8.22 10.70 18.33
C GLY A 159 -7.95 9.20 18.30
N ALA A 160 -7.74 8.54 19.44
CA ALA A 160 -7.47 7.11 19.53
C ALA A 160 -8.54 6.25 18.84
N ASN A 161 -9.81 6.65 18.92
CA ASN A 161 -10.95 5.92 18.33
C ASN A 161 -11.35 6.43 16.93
N MET A 162 -10.53 7.25 16.27
CA MET A 162 -10.92 7.86 14.98
C MET A 162 -10.55 7.02 13.75
N CYS A 163 -9.65 6.05 13.87
CA CYS A 163 -9.25 5.25 12.70
C CYS A 163 -10.13 4.00 12.53
N ASP A 164 -10.20 3.51 11.29
CA ASP A 164 -10.95 2.32 10.89
C ASP A 164 -10.59 1.07 11.70
N ASN A 165 -9.30 0.84 11.98
CA ASN A 165 -8.84 -0.31 12.75
C ASN A 165 -9.24 -0.24 14.24
N SER A 166 -9.38 0.97 14.80
CA SER A 166 -9.88 1.14 16.18
C SER A 166 -11.40 0.98 16.26
N GLN A 167 -12.12 1.50 15.24
CA GLN A 167 -13.58 1.40 15.18
C GLN A 167 -14.07 0.00 14.82
N ASN A 168 -13.32 -0.72 13.97
CA ASN A 168 -13.65 -2.06 13.51
C ASN A 168 -12.43 -2.97 13.66
N PRO A 169 -12.09 -3.41 14.88
CA PRO A 169 -10.96 -4.31 15.13
C PRO A 169 -11.10 -5.59 14.31
N LYS A 170 -10.04 -5.96 13.59
CA LYS A 170 -10.03 -7.18 12.77
C LYS A 170 -9.75 -8.41 13.63
N GLU A 171 -10.46 -9.49 13.35
CA GLU A 171 -10.16 -10.79 13.92
C GLU A 171 -8.76 -11.23 13.49
N LYS A 172 -8.01 -11.75 14.45
CA LYS A 172 -6.65 -12.26 14.23
C LYS A 172 -6.65 -13.77 14.43
N ILE A 173 -5.95 -14.46 13.57
CA ILE A 173 -5.71 -15.90 13.69
C ILE A 173 -4.23 -16.13 13.99
N GLU A 174 -3.91 -17.25 14.65
CA GLU A 174 -2.53 -17.67 14.83
C GLU A 174 -1.94 -18.15 13.50
N GLY A 175 -1.05 -17.36 12.94
CA GLY A 175 -0.49 -17.56 11.60
C GLY A 175 0.80 -18.37 11.54
N LYS A 176 1.41 -18.71 12.68
CA LYS A 176 2.74 -19.35 12.79
C LYS A 176 2.95 -20.51 11.83
N LYS A 177 2.01 -21.47 11.79
CA LYS A 177 2.13 -22.66 10.93
C LYS A 177 2.12 -22.32 9.44
N TYR A 178 1.32 -21.33 9.04
CA TYR A 178 1.20 -20.90 7.65
C TYR A 178 2.43 -20.12 7.20
N VAL A 179 2.91 -19.22 8.05
CA VAL A 179 4.11 -18.43 7.80
C VAL A 179 5.33 -19.35 7.69
N GLN A 180 5.49 -20.30 8.62
CA GLN A 180 6.58 -21.26 8.59
C GLN A 180 6.55 -22.08 7.29
N LEU A 181 5.39 -22.63 6.91
CA LEU A 181 5.24 -23.42 5.69
C LEU A 181 5.56 -22.59 4.43
N ALA A 182 5.08 -21.33 4.38
CA ALA A 182 5.38 -20.44 3.27
C ALA A 182 6.87 -20.12 3.15
N LEU A 183 7.53 -19.81 4.26
CA LEU A 183 8.97 -19.50 4.29
C LEU A 183 9.83 -20.70 3.91
N GLU A 184 9.54 -21.88 4.44
CA GLU A 184 10.23 -23.13 4.07
C GLU A 184 10.05 -23.44 2.59
N CYS A 185 8.84 -23.22 2.04
CA CYS A 185 8.56 -23.38 0.62
C CYS A 185 9.40 -22.40 -0.22
N VAL A 186 9.45 -21.12 0.13
CA VAL A 186 10.30 -20.13 -0.55
C VAL A 186 11.77 -20.51 -0.45
N LYS A 187 12.25 -20.90 0.73
CA LYS A 187 13.65 -21.32 0.95
C LYS A 187 14.09 -22.42 0.00
N SER A 188 13.21 -23.36 -0.30
CA SER A 188 13.54 -24.54 -1.13
C SER A 188 13.87 -24.19 -2.59
N ILE A 189 13.32 -23.10 -3.14
CA ILE A 189 13.46 -22.70 -4.54
C ILE A 189 13.53 -21.16 -4.72
N GLN A 190 14.10 -20.46 -3.74
CA GLN A 190 14.17 -18.99 -3.74
C GLN A 190 14.85 -18.42 -4.98
N GLY A 191 14.44 -17.21 -5.36
CA GLY A 191 14.97 -16.49 -6.51
C GLY A 191 14.48 -16.97 -7.87
N LYS A 192 13.60 -18.00 -7.93
CA LYS A 192 13.15 -18.60 -9.19
C LYS A 192 11.71 -18.27 -9.54
N HIS A 193 10.85 -18.06 -8.54
CA HIS A 193 9.42 -17.95 -8.76
C HIS A 193 8.78 -16.78 -8.01
N LYS A 194 7.62 -16.33 -8.53
CA LYS A 194 6.77 -15.29 -7.96
C LYS A 194 5.75 -15.89 -6.99
N VAL A 195 5.09 -15.04 -6.21
CA VAL A 195 4.02 -15.41 -5.26
C VAL A 195 3.03 -16.42 -5.84
N LYS A 196 2.54 -16.17 -7.06
CA LYS A 196 1.54 -17.02 -7.71
C LYS A 196 1.99 -18.49 -7.86
N TYR A 197 3.26 -18.73 -8.15
CA TYR A 197 3.79 -20.10 -8.24
C TYR A 197 3.71 -20.82 -6.90
N PHE A 198 4.18 -20.15 -5.83
CA PHE A 198 4.15 -20.70 -4.47
C PHE A 198 2.72 -20.96 -3.98
N THR A 199 1.79 -20.07 -4.31
CA THR A 199 0.36 -20.25 -4.01
C THR A 199 -0.19 -21.50 -4.70
N HIS A 200 0.07 -21.67 -6.00
CA HIS A 200 -0.36 -22.87 -6.73
C HIS A 200 0.31 -24.15 -6.22
N LEU A 201 1.59 -24.04 -5.82
CA LEU A 201 2.32 -25.18 -5.27
C LEU A 201 1.69 -25.66 -3.96
N LEU A 202 1.43 -24.74 -3.02
CA LEU A 202 0.83 -25.06 -1.72
C LEU A 202 -0.61 -25.57 -1.82
N THR A 203 -1.41 -25.02 -2.71
CA THR A 203 -2.80 -25.44 -2.94
C THR A 203 -2.93 -26.70 -3.82
N GLY A 204 -1.82 -27.23 -4.35
CA GLY A 204 -1.84 -28.40 -5.24
C GLY A 204 -2.43 -28.13 -6.62
N LYS A 205 -2.50 -26.87 -7.06
CA LYS A 205 -3.07 -26.48 -8.36
C LYS A 205 -2.12 -26.81 -9.49
N LYS A 206 -2.53 -27.72 -10.36
CA LYS A 206 -1.77 -28.11 -11.55
C LYS A 206 -1.92 -27.06 -12.64
N THR A 207 -0.88 -26.25 -12.83
CA THR A 207 -0.78 -25.26 -13.91
C THR A 207 0.36 -25.60 -14.84
N GLY A 208 0.40 -24.95 -16.02
CA GLY A 208 1.52 -25.11 -16.95
C GLY A 208 2.86 -24.81 -16.31
N GLU A 209 2.95 -23.77 -15.46
CA GLU A 209 4.16 -23.41 -14.74
C GLU A 209 4.56 -24.48 -13.72
N ILE A 210 3.63 -24.97 -12.90
CA ILE A 210 3.87 -26.08 -11.95
C ILE A 210 4.36 -27.33 -12.67
N THR A 211 3.79 -27.66 -13.82
CA THR A 211 4.20 -28.84 -14.61
C THR A 211 5.60 -28.64 -15.20
N THR A 212 5.86 -27.51 -15.83
CA THR A 212 7.15 -27.18 -16.47
C THR A 212 8.31 -27.23 -15.50
N TYR A 213 8.13 -26.70 -14.29
CA TYR A 213 9.17 -26.66 -13.26
C TYR A 213 9.10 -27.85 -12.28
N LYS A 214 8.38 -28.93 -12.65
CA LYS A 214 8.24 -30.14 -11.82
C LYS A 214 7.76 -29.89 -10.39
N GLY A 215 6.92 -28.88 -10.21
CA GLY A 215 6.37 -28.53 -8.90
C GLY A 215 5.56 -29.66 -8.26
N ILE A 216 4.99 -30.55 -9.06
CA ILE A 216 4.25 -31.72 -8.59
C ILE A 216 5.17 -32.67 -7.76
N ASP A 217 6.45 -32.72 -8.09
CA ASP A 217 7.44 -33.56 -7.39
C ASP A 217 7.99 -32.88 -6.12
N SER A 218 7.61 -31.63 -5.88
CA SER A 218 8.05 -30.88 -4.70
C SER A 218 7.41 -31.43 -3.42
N PRO A 219 8.16 -31.52 -2.29
CA PRO A 219 7.60 -31.90 -1.00
C PRO A 219 6.54 -30.92 -0.48
N PHE A 220 6.47 -29.72 -1.06
CA PHE A 220 5.49 -28.69 -0.71
C PHE A 220 4.21 -28.75 -1.54
N PHE A 221 4.17 -29.57 -2.60
CA PHE A 221 2.98 -29.69 -3.43
C PHE A 221 1.78 -30.16 -2.60
N ASN A 222 0.70 -29.38 -2.64
CA ASN A 222 -0.56 -29.69 -1.93
C ASN A 222 -0.47 -29.67 -0.39
N LYS A 223 0.61 -29.16 0.20
CA LYS A 223 0.79 -29.09 1.67
C LYS A 223 -0.08 -28.04 2.36
N GLY A 224 -0.57 -27.08 1.63
CA GLY A 224 -1.45 -26.01 2.12
C GLY A 224 -2.87 -26.11 1.57
N ALA A 225 -3.31 -27.28 1.10
CA ALA A 225 -4.62 -27.47 0.48
C ALA A 225 -5.83 -27.35 1.47
N GLU A 226 -5.57 -27.21 2.75
CA GLU A 226 -6.60 -26.87 3.75
C GLU A 226 -7.13 -25.43 3.58
N GLU A 227 -6.35 -24.56 2.91
CA GLU A 227 -6.67 -23.17 2.65
C GLU A 227 -6.69 -22.89 1.15
N ASP A 228 -7.46 -21.88 0.72
CA ASP A 228 -7.58 -21.52 -0.68
C ASP A 228 -6.44 -20.62 -1.20
N GLU A 229 -6.45 -20.35 -2.50
CA GLU A 229 -5.45 -19.47 -3.13
C GLU A 229 -5.49 -18.05 -2.55
N HIS A 230 -6.68 -17.55 -2.18
CA HIS A 230 -6.83 -16.21 -1.67
C HIS A 230 -6.16 -16.06 -0.30
N PHE A 231 -6.34 -17.04 0.56
CA PHE A 231 -5.68 -17.13 1.85
C PHE A 231 -4.14 -17.14 1.69
N TRP A 232 -3.62 -18.01 0.83
CA TRP A 232 -2.17 -18.10 0.60
C TRP A 232 -1.60 -16.82 -0.02
N HIS A 233 -2.33 -16.15 -0.92
CA HIS A 233 -1.94 -14.84 -1.39
C HIS A 233 -1.84 -13.82 -0.26
N ALA A 234 -2.75 -13.86 0.72
CA ALA A 234 -2.69 -12.98 1.89
C ALA A 234 -1.47 -13.32 2.77
N VAL A 235 -1.19 -14.60 3.03
CA VAL A 235 0.00 -15.03 3.79
C VAL A 235 1.28 -14.54 3.11
N PHE A 236 1.44 -14.79 1.80
CA PHE A 236 2.63 -14.33 1.06
C PHE A 236 2.77 -12.81 1.08
N ARG A 237 1.67 -12.07 0.95
CA ARG A 237 1.67 -10.62 1.06
C ARG A 237 2.15 -10.17 2.44
N GLN A 238 1.64 -10.77 3.52
CA GLN A 238 2.06 -10.43 4.88
C GLN A 238 3.54 -10.74 5.13
N ILE A 239 4.07 -11.88 4.70
CA ILE A 239 5.49 -12.19 4.88
C ILE A 239 6.42 -11.29 4.04
N VAL A 240 5.96 -10.79 2.90
CA VAL A 240 6.66 -9.75 2.15
C VAL A 240 6.60 -8.42 2.90
N VAL A 241 5.40 -7.97 3.29
CA VAL A 241 5.17 -6.70 4.02
C VAL A 241 5.92 -6.65 5.34
N LEU A 242 6.07 -7.76 6.03
CA LEU A 242 6.82 -7.84 7.29
C LEU A 242 8.32 -8.13 7.12
N GLY A 243 8.78 -8.18 5.89
CA GLY A 243 10.20 -8.32 5.55
C GLY A 243 10.81 -9.68 5.85
N PHE A 244 10.02 -10.75 5.95
CA PHE A 244 10.55 -12.13 6.00
C PHE A 244 11.03 -12.63 4.65
N VAL A 245 10.44 -12.08 3.58
CA VAL A 245 10.76 -12.37 2.19
C VAL A 245 10.85 -11.03 1.46
N LYS A 246 11.77 -10.91 0.52
CA LYS A 246 11.82 -9.77 -0.41
C LYS A 246 11.52 -10.20 -1.84
N LYS A 247 11.00 -9.26 -2.62
CA LYS A 247 10.85 -9.41 -4.07
C LYS A 247 12.09 -8.85 -4.77
N GLU A 248 12.68 -9.62 -5.66
CA GLU A 248 13.78 -9.15 -6.51
C GLU A 248 13.21 -8.42 -7.73
N ILE A 249 13.50 -7.12 -7.86
CA ILE A 249 12.96 -6.28 -8.94
C ILE A 249 13.49 -6.74 -10.30
N GLU A 250 14.78 -7.01 -10.40
CA GLU A 250 15.43 -7.39 -11.67
C GLU A 250 14.89 -8.69 -12.27
N THR A 251 14.40 -9.58 -11.42
CA THR A 251 13.75 -10.84 -11.83
C THR A 251 12.23 -10.73 -11.86
N TYR A 252 11.71 -9.49 -11.94
CA TYR A 252 10.27 -9.18 -12.02
C TYR A 252 9.46 -9.74 -10.84
N GLY A 253 10.02 -9.73 -9.63
CA GLY A 253 9.31 -10.04 -8.39
C GLY A 253 9.40 -11.50 -7.96
N THR A 254 10.50 -12.20 -8.27
CA THR A 254 10.78 -13.50 -7.65
C THR A 254 11.09 -13.33 -6.17
N LEU A 255 10.74 -14.33 -5.37
CA LEU A 255 10.85 -14.25 -3.91
C LEU A 255 12.19 -14.80 -3.41
N VAL A 256 12.82 -14.06 -2.51
CA VAL A 256 14.04 -14.43 -1.80
C VAL A 256 13.85 -14.28 -0.30
N LEU A 257 14.29 -15.26 0.47
CA LEU A 257 14.24 -15.25 1.92
C LEU A 257 15.23 -14.22 2.49
N THR A 258 14.81 -13.49 3.53
CA THR A 258 15.69 -12.56 4.25
C THR A 258 16.30 -13.22 5.49
N GLU A 259 17.28 -12.56 6.14
CA GLU A 259 17.78 -13.01 7.44
C GLU A 259 16.67 -13.15 8.49
N LYS A 260 15.68 -12.24 8.47
CA LYS A 260 14.52 -12.29 9.36
C LYS A 260 13.68 -13.54 9.11
N GLY A 261 13.48 -13.91 7.85
CA GLY A 261 12.80 -15.14 7.47
C GLY A 261 13.56 -16.40 7.92
N GLU A 262 14.89 -16.43 7.74
CA GLU A 262 15.74 -17.53 8.23
C GLU A 262 15.66 -17.69 9.73
N LYS A 263 15.71 -16.59 10.49
CA LYS A 263 15.57 -16.61 11.96
C LYS A 263 14.21 -17.14 12.37
N PHE A 264 13.13 -16.76 11.67
CA PHE A 264 11.79 -17.25 11.95
C PHE A 264 11.66 -18.77 11.72
N ILE A 265 12.21 -19.30 10.64
CA ILE A 265 12.21 -20.76 10.38
C ILE A 265 12.95 -21.50 11.50
N SER A 266 14.09 -20.97 11.94
CA SER A 266 14.93 -21.60 12.96
C SER A 266 14.33 -21.57 14.38
N SER A 267 13.56 -20.52 14.69
CA SER A 267 12.91 -20.32 16.00
C SER A 267 11.56 -19.62 15.81
N PRO A 268 10.52 -20.38 15.36
CA PRO A 268 9.21 -19.80 15.11
C PRO A 268 8.53 -19.31 16.39
N TYR A 269 7.95 -18.10 16.32
CA TYR A 269 7.17 -17.49 17.41
C TYR A 269 5.72 -17.25 16.98
N ALA A 270 4.86 -16.86 17.90
CA ALA A 270 3.46 -16.53 17.61
C ALA A 270 3.36 -15.38 16.59
N PHE A 271 2.45 -15.50 15.60
CA PHE A 271 2.38 -14.61 14.47
C PHE A 271 0.93 -14.14 14.20
#